data_10e5909f7b0b1417b946c489bd0049d0
#
_entry.id   10e5909f7b0b1417b946c489bd0049d0
#
_cell.length_a   1.000
_cell.length_b   1.000
_cell.length_c   1.000
_cell.angle_alpha   90.00
_cell.angle_beta   90.00
_cell.angle_gamma   90.00
#
_symmetry.space_group_name_H-M   'P 1'
#
loop_
_entity.id
_entity.type
_entity.pdbx_description
1 polymer ?
#
loop_
_entity_poly.entity_id
_entity_poly.type
_entity_poly.pdbx_seq_one_letter_code
_entity_poly.pdbx_strand_id
1 'polypeptide(L)'
;MTKLQDDPLWYKDAIIYQLHVKAFNDTNGDGIGDFRGLLEKLDYLQELGVTAIWLLPFYPSPLKDDGYDIADYYSVNPSYGTLDDFKEFLNEAHRRGLRVITELVINHTSDQNPWFQRARHAPLGSPLRDFYVWSDTPARYPEARIIFKDFEHSNWTYDPIAKQYFWHRFYSHQPDLNFENPAVHAAVLEVLDFWLDMGVDGLRLDAVPYLYEREGTNCENLPETHAYLKSLRKHIDSRYRNRMLLAEANQWPEDAAAYFGNGDECHMNFHFPLMPRLFMSLQMEDRFPIIDILDQTPTIPEN
;
A
#
# COMPACT_ATOMS: atom_id res chain seq x y z
N MET A 1 31.55 7.01 3.31
CA MET A 1 30.44 6.06 3.10
C MET A 1 29.55 6.16 4.31
N THR A 2 28.40 6.76 4.15
CA THR A 2 27.40 6.86 5.22
C THR A 2 26.70 5.50 5.30
N LYS A 3 26.97 4.74 6.31
CA LYS A 3 26.30 3.46 6.56
C LYS A 3 24.94 3.76 7.16
N LEU A 4 23.87 3.05 6.75
CA LEU A 4 22.58 3.13 7.43
C LEU A 4 22.79 2.99 8.94
N GLN A 5 22.24 3.94 9.70
CA GLN A 5 22.30 3.88 11.16
C GLN A 5 21.28 2.86 11.68
N ASP A 6 21.67 2.17 12.74
CA ASP A 6 20.76 1.33 13.52
C ASP A 6 19.87 2.26 14.37
N ASP A 7 18.74 2.64 13.83
CA ASP A 7 17.78 3.56 14.42
C ASP A 7 16.36 3.03 14.20
N PRO A 8 15.69 2.59 15.26
CA PRO A 8 14.32 2.08 15.16
C PRO A 8 13.28 3.18 14.88
N LEU A 9 13.63 4.44 15.13
CA LEU A 9 12.72 5.59 14.95
C LEU A 9 13.08 6.46 13.74
N TRP A 10 13.91 5.94 12.82
CA TRP A 10 14.41 6.66 11.66
C TRP A 10 13.32 7.39 10.84
N TYR A 11 12.10 6.85 10.85
CA TYR A 11 10.98 7.40 10.09
C TYR A 11 10.46 8.72 10.67
N LYS A 12 10.71 9.03 11.94
CA LYS A 12 10.27 10.28 12.59
C LYS A 12 10.97 11.51 12.03
N ASP A 13 12.23 11.36 11.62
CA ASP A 13 13.04 12.43 11.04
C ASP A 13 13.23 12.27 9.52
N ALA A 14 12.52 11.31 8.91
CA ALA A 14 12.68 11.01 7.50
C ALA A 14 12.11 12.11 6.60
N ILE A 15 12.87 12.47 5.57
CA ILE A 15 12.40 13.20 4.40
C ILE A 15 12.21 12.16 3.31
N ILE A 16 10.95 11.84 3.02
CA ILE A 16 10.58 10.75 2.11
C ILE A 16 10.29 11.34 0.72
N TYR A 17 11.03 10.86 -0.28
CA TYR A 17 10.82 11.22 -1.69
C TYR A 17 10.04 10.11 -2.39
N GLN A 18 8.81 10.41 -2.78
CA GLN A 18 7.97 9.51 -3.58
C GLN A 18 8.35 9.61 -5.05
N LEU A 19 8.48 8.45 -5.72
CA LEU A 19 8.70 8.42 -7.16
C LEU A 19 8.08 7.16 -7.79
N HIS A 20 7.77 7.29 -9.08
CA HIS A 20 7.43 6.16 -9.92
C HIS A 20 8.62 5.81 -10.81
N VAL A 21 9.08 4.55 -10.78
CA VAL A 21 10.24 4.08 -11.54
C VAL A 21 10.11 4.44 -13.03
N LYS A 22 8.93 4.17 -13.63
CA LYS A 22 8.66 4.42 -15.08
C LYS A 22 8.82 5.88 -15.50
N ALA A 23 8.72 6.85 -14.57
CA ALA A 23 8.69 8.27 -14.88
C ALA A 23 9.97 9.00 -14.43
N PHE A 24 11.00 8.30 -13.95
CA PHE A 24 12.14 8.94 -13.32
C PHE A 24 13.37 9.06 -14.22
N ASN A 25 13.93 7.96 -14.71
CA ASN A 25 15.06 7.99 -15.66
C ASN A 25 15.05 6.71 -16.52
N ASP A 26 15.11 6.89 -17.83
CA ASP A 26 15.10 5.83 -18.84
C ASP A 26 16.53 5.63 -19.35
N THR A 27 17.10 4.42 -19.18
CA THR A 27 18.49 4.14 -19.60
C THR A 27 18.58 3.42 -20.96
N ASN A 28 17.49 2.79 -21.40
CA ASN A 28 17.48 2.00 -22.62
C ASN A 28 16.85 2.76 -23.83
N GLY A 29 16.22 3.91 -23.58
CA GLY A 29 15.63 4.77 -24.60
C GLY A 29 14.27 4.30 -25.12
N ASP A 30 13.55 3.47 -24.35
CA ASP A 30 12.22 2.95 -24.75
C ASP A 30 11.07 3.88 -24.31
N GLY A 31 11.35 4.95 -23.59
CA GLY A 31 10.39 5.92 -23.09
C GLY A 31 9.85 5.58 -21.70
N ILE A 32 10.35 4.52 -21.07
CA ILE A 32 9.93 4.05 -19.75
C ILE A 32 11.16 4.06 -18.83
N GLY A 33 11.05 4.69 -17.67
CA GLY A 33 12.10 4.66 -16.66
C GLY A 33 12.31 3.26 -16.08
N ASP A 34 13.52 2.98 -15.65
CA ASP A 34 13.93 1.67 -15.16
C ASP A 34 14.79 1.75 -13.89
N PHE A 35 15.03 0.60 -13.22
CA PHE A 35 15.83 0.55 -12.00
C PHE A 35 17.29 0.94 -12.21
N ARG A 36 17.85 0.73 -13.40
CA ARG A 36 19.20 1.19 -13.74
C ARG A 36 19.24 2.71 -13.82
N GLY A 37 18.21 3.30 -14.41
CA GLY A 37 18.04 4.75 -14.44
C GLY A 37 17.90 5.34 -13.05
N LEU A 38 17.13 4.67 -12.19
CA LEU A 38 17.00 5.09 -10.79
C LEU A 38 18.34 4.96 -10.04
N LEU A 39 19.10 3.89 -10.29
CA LEU A 39 20.44 3.68 -9.74
C LEU A 39 21.39 4.82 -10.13
N GLU A 40 21.38 5.27 -11.38
CA GLU A 40 22.20 6.41 -11.87
C GLU A 40 21.83 7.75 -11.21
N LYS A 41 20.61 7.88 -10.69
CA LYS A 41 20.11 9.10 -10.04
C LYS A 41 20.18 9.10 -8.52
N LEU A 42 20.73 8.07 -7.89
CA LEU A 42 20.84 8.00 -6.44
C LEU A 42 21.69 9.14 -5.84
N ASP A 43 22.74 9.56 -6.53
CA ASP A 43 23.57 10.69 -6.08
C ASP A 43 22.76 12.00 -6.09
N TYR A 44 21.94 12.23 -7.11
CA TYR A 44 21.02 13.37 -7.14
C TYR A 44 20.04 13.35 -5.96
N LEU A 45 19.44 12.20 -5.65
CA LEU A 45 18.52 12.06 -4.51
C LEU A 45 19.24 12.31 -3.17
N GLN A 46 20.47 11.82 -3.02
CA GLN A 46 21.28 12.09 -1.85
C GLN A 46 21.64 13.58 -1.70
N GLU A 47 22.05 14.24 -2.78
CA GLU A 47 22.36 15.68 -2.82
C GLU A 47 21.13 16.55 -2.54
N LEU A 48 19.93 16.10 -2.92
CA LEU A 48 18.66 16.75 -2.59
C LEU A 48 18.37 16.75 -1.08
N GLY A 49 19.06 15.90 -0.32
CA GLY A 49 18.95 15.81 1.15
C GLY A 49 17.80 14.96 1.65
N VAL A 50 17.18 14.13 0.78
CA VAL A 50 16.19 13.15 1.22
C VAL A 50 16.85 11.99 1.95
N THR A 51 16.12 11.35 2.84
CA THR A 51 16.66 10.25 3.68
C THR A 51 15.99 8.91 3.39
N ALA A 52 14.86 8.94 2.68
CA ALA A 52 14.15 7.74 2.27
C ALA A 52 13.52 7.93 0.88
N ILE A 53 13.44 6.85 0.13
CA ILE A 53 12.79 6.78 -1.18
C ILE A 53 11.57 5.88 -1.04
N TRP A 54 10.39 6.39 -1.40
CA TRP A 54 9.19 5.59 -1.51
C TRP A 54 8.90 5.32 -2.99
N LEU A 55 8.98 4.05 -3.38
CA LEU A 55 8.69 3.57 -4.72
C LEU A 55 7.20 3.25 -4.86
N LEU A 56 6.53 3.89 -5.81
CA LEU A 56 5.20 3.48 -6.25
C LEU A 56 5.25 2.06 -6.83
N PRO A 57 4.11 1.36 -6.99
CA PRO A 57 4.11 -0.05 -7.39
C PRO A 57 4.93 -0.31 -8.65
N PHE A 58 5.87 -1.22 -8.54
CA PHE A 58 6.77 -1.61 -9.63
C PHE A 58 6.68 -3.12 -9.96
N TYR A 59 5.69 -3.78 -9.42
CA TYR A 59 5.39 -5.20 -9.61
C TYR A 59 4.78 -5.44 -10.99
N PRO A 60 4.82 -6.69 -11.53
CA PRO A 60 4.03 -7.05 -12.70
C PRO A 60 2.56 -6.72 -12.54
N SER A 61 2.05 -5.97 -13.49
CA SER A 61 0.70 -5.44 -13.49
C SER A 61 0.24 -5.20 -14.92
N PRO A 62 -1.05 -5.35 -15.25
CA PRO A 62 -1.60 -4.88 -16.51
C PRO A 62 -1.65 -3.34 -16.61
N LEU A 63 -1.26 -2.62 -15.55
CA LEU A 63 -1.18 -1.14 -15.47
C LEU A 63 -2.50 -0.43 -15.75
N LYS A 64 -3.63 -1.06 -15.45
CA LYS A 64 -4.95 -0.43 -15.55
C LYS A 64 -5.20 0.58 -14.44
N ASP A 65 -4.51 0.43 -13.32
CA ASP A 65 -4.46 1.36 -12.19
C ASP A 65 -3.02 1.67 -11.80
N ASP A 66 -2.21 1.96 -12.79
CA ASP A 66 -0.84 2.46 -12.68
C ASP A 66 0.09 1.60 -11.79
N GLY A 67 -0.22 0.31 -11.67
CA GLY A 67 0.55 -0.69 -10.90
C GLY A 67 -0.12 -1.14 -9.60
N TYR A 68 -1.17 -0.45 -9.12
CA TYR A 68 -1.93 -0.88 -7.94
C TYR A 68 -2.78 -2.13 -8.20
N ASP A 69 -2.97 -2.53 -9.46
CA ASP A 69 -3.53 -3.80 -9.89
C ASP A 69 -2.44 -4.87 -10.05
N ILE A 70 -1.96 -5.42 -8.93
CA ILE A 70 -0.79 -6.32 -8.87
C ILE A 70 -1.14 -7.72 -9.37
N ALA A 71 -0.41 -8.19 -10.40
CA ALA A 71 -0.53 -9.54 -10.94
C ALA A 71 0.46 -10.54 -10.32
N ASP A 72 1.62 -10.08 -9.85
CA ASP A 72 2.62 -10.90 -9.17
C ASP A 72 3.35 -10.07 -8.11
N TYR A 73 3.33 -10.53 -6.85
CA TYR A 73 3.95 -9.84 -5.72
C TYR A 73 5.45 -10.11 -5.57
N TYR A 74 6.02 -11.08 -6.28
CA TYR A 74 7.35 -11.62 -6.01
C TYR A 74 8.38 -11.26 -7.09
N SER A 75 8.01 -10.38 -8.03
CA SER A 75 8.90 -9.98 -9.12
C SER A 75 8.77 -8.49 -9.46
N VAL A 76 9.64 -8.03 -10.34
CA VAL A 76 9.66 -6.66 -10.87
C VAL A 76 8.97 -6.67 -12.23
N ASN A 77 8.23 -5.62 -12.56
CA ASN A 77 7.66 -5.43 -13.89
C ASN A 77 8.79 -5.46 -14.93
N PRO A 78 8.73 -6.32 -15.95
CA PRO A 78 9.81 -6.47 -16.93
C PRO A 78 10.18 -5.16 -17.65
N SER A 79 9.26 -4.19 -17.73
CA SER A 79 9.54 -2.87 -18.31
C SER A 79 10.44 -2.01 -17.42
N TYR A 80 10.55 -2.33 -16.12
CA TYR A 80 11.36 -1.57 -15.16
C TYR A 80 12.68 -2.25 -14.83
N GLY A 81 12.88 -3.48 -15.29
CA GLY A 81 14.08 -4.28 -15.03
C GLY A 81 13.79 -5.63 -14.39
N THR A 82 14.76 -6.15 -13.66
CA THR A 82 14.72 -7.45 -12.99
C THR A 82 14.74 -7.30 -11.47
N LEU A 83 14.49 -8.41 -10.77
CA LEU A 83 14.64 -8.45 -9.32
C LEU A 83 16.08 -8.19 -8.87
N ASP A 84 17.07 -8.55 -9.71
CA ASP A 84 18.48 -8.30 -9.41
C ASP A 84 18.83 -6.81 -9.61
N ASP A 85 18.25 -6.11 -10.60
CA ASP A 85 18.37 -4.65 -10.74
C ASP A 85 17.78 -3.92 -9.51
N PHE A 86 16.64 -4.40 -8.99
CA PHE A 86 16.07 -3.88 -7.74
C PHE A 86 17.01 -4.11 -6.54
N LYS A 87 17.57 -5.31 -6.39
CA LYS A 87 18.52 -5.60 -5.30
C LYS A 87 19.77 -4.73 -5.38
N GLU A 88 20.29 -4.48 -6.57
CA GLU A 88 21.42 -3.59 -6.79
C GLU A 88 21.07 -2.16 -6.38
N PHE A 89 19.90 -1.67 -6.83
CA PHE A 89 19.38 -0.36 -6.41
C PHE A 89 19.26 -0.26 -4.89
N LEU A 90 18.65 -1.25 -4.22
CA LEU A 90 18.47 -1.27 -2.77
C LEU A 90 19.82 -1.19 -2.02
N ASN A 91 20.79 -2.01 -2.43
CA ASN A 91 22.12 -2.01 -1.83
C ASN A 91 22.84 -0.67 -2.02
N GLU A 92 22.72 -0.06 -3.20
CA GLU A 92 23.36 1.23 -3.50
C GLU A 92 22.67 2.40 -2.80
N ALA A 93 21.33 2.36 -2.61
CA ALA A 93 20.60 3.30 -1.78
C ALA A 93 21.07 3.22 -0.32
N HIS A 94 21.16 2.02 0.25
CA HIS A 94 21.65 1.78 1.61
C HIS A 94 23.11 2.24 1.80
N ARG A 95 23.97 2.04 0.81
CA ARG A 95 25.36 2.51 0.83
C ARG A 95 25.46 4.03 0.92
N ARG A 96 24.46 4.75 0.40
CA ARG A 96 24.34 6.23 0.48
C ARG A 96 23.61 6.72 1.71
N GLY A 97 23.14 5.82 2.57
CA GLY A 97 22.34 6.16 3.74
C GLY A 97 20.87 6.43 3.45
N LEU A 98 20.40 6.09 2.25
CA LEU A 98 19.00 6.22 1.84
C LEU A 98 18.24 4.93 2.20
N ARG A 99 17.09 5.07 2.84
CA ARG A 99 16.17 3.96 3.11
C ARG A 99 15.19 3.79 1.95
N VAL A 100 14.63 2.60 1.82
CA VAL A 100 13.70 2.27 0.73
C VAL A 100 12.39 1.77 1.31
N ILE A 101 11.30 2.39 0.87
CA ILE A 101 9.92 2.03 1.18
C ILE A 101 9.27 1.54 -0.11
N THR A 102 8.58 0.40 -0.04
CA THR A 102 7.80 -0.14 -1.16
C THR A 102 6.32 -0.25 -0.81
N GLU A 103 5.49 -0.47 -1.81
CA GLU A 103 4.06 -0.69 -1.62
C GLU A 103 3.77 -2.10 -1.09
N LEU A 104 2.76 -2.20 -0.25
CA LEU A 104 2.11 -3.45 0.10
C LEU A 104 0.60 -3.29 -0.13
N VAL A 105 0.18 -3.52 -1.37
CA VAL A 105 -1.23 -3.49 -1.75
C VAL A 105 -1.87 -4.81 -1.37
N ILE A 106 -2.65 -4.82 -0.30
CA ILE A 106 -3.22 -6.05 0.27
C ILE A 106 -4.74 -6.08 0.27
N ASN A 107 -5.41 -4.96 -0.02
CA ASN A 107 -6.86 -4.95 -0.09
C ASN A 107 -7.36 -5.78 -1.28
N HIS A 108 -6.71 -5.69 -2.41
CA HIS A 108 -7.11 -6.31 -3.68
C HIS A 108 -5.92 -6.78 -4.49
N THR A 109 -6.18 -7.49 -5.57
CA THR A 109 -5.18 -7.84 -6.58
C THR A 109 -5.69 -7.46 -7.97
N SER A 110 -4.83 -7.55 -8.98
CA SER A 110 -5.31 -7.60 -10.37
C SER A 110 -6.21 -8.82 -10.59
N ASP A 111 -7.20 -8.68 -11.48
CA ASP A 111 -7.96 -9.82 -12.01
C ASP A 111 -7.07 -10.84 -12.74
N GLN A 112 -5.84 -10.45 -13.12
CA GLN A 112 -4.84 -11.34 -13.74
C GLN A 112 -3.94 -12.05 -12.72
N ASN A 113 -4.07 -11.73 -11.43
CA ASN A 113 -3.29 -12.41 -10.39
C ASN A 113 -3.61 -13.91 -10.35
N PRO A 114 -2.61 -14.80 -10.26
CA PRO A 114 -2.82 -16.24 -10.16
C PRO A 114 -3.73 -16.67 -9.01
N TRP A 115 -3.81 -15.91 -7.92
CA TRP A 115 -4.73 -16.19 -6.82
C TRP A 115 -6.18 -16.04 -7.28
N PHE A 116 -6.51 -14.92 -7.98
CA PHE A 116 -7.86 -14.71 -8.52
C PHE A 116 -8.20 -15.72 -9.61
N GLN A 117 -7.26 -16.00 -10.51
CA GLN A 117 -7.47 -16.97 -11.58
C GLN A 117 -7.74 -18.38 -11.03
N ARG A 118 -7.07 -18.80 -9.95
CA ARG A 118 -7.38 -20.06 -9.26
C ARG A 118 -8.75 -20.00 -8.56
N ALA A 119 -9.04 -18.90 -7.86
CA ALA A 119 -10.28 -18.73 -7.12
C ALA A 119 -11.51 -18.82 -8.05
N ARG A 120 -11.51 -18.11 -9.18
CA ARG A 120 -12.67 -18.09 -10.10
C ARG A 120 -12.97 -19.45 -10.75
N HIS A 121 -11.97 -20.33 -10.86
CA HIS A 121 -12.13 -21.69 -11.38
C HIS A 121 -12.39 -22.74 -10.29
N ALA A 122 -12.18 -22.39 -9.03
CA ALA A 122 -12.34 -23.33 -7.93
C ALA A 122 -13.82 -23.61 -7.61
N PRO A 123 -14.14 -24.82 -7.09
CA PRO A 123 -15.49 -25.14 -6.65
C PRO A 123 -15.97 -24.19 -5.54
N LEU A 124 -17.29 -23.93 -5.54
CA LEU A 124 -17.95 -23.19 -4.46
C LEU A 124 -17.65 -23.83 -3.10
N GLY A 125 -17.33 -22.99 -2.09
CA GLY A 125 -17.01 -23.42 -0.73
C GLY A 125 -15.63 -24.06 -0.58
N SER A 126 -14.78 -24.04 -1.61
CA SER A 126 -13.39 -24.47 -1.48
C SER A 126 -12.51 -23.37 -0.91
N PRO A 127 -11.43 -23.69 -0.16
CA PRO A 127 -10.49 -22.67 0.37
C PRO A 127 -9.88 -21.77 -0.70
N LEU A 128 -9.74 -22.26 -1.93
CA LEU A 128 -9.25 -21.45 -3.04
C LEU A 128 -10.29 -20.43 -3.51
N ARG A 129 -11.59 -20.81 -3.54
CA ARG A 129 -12.67 -19.87 -3.86
C ARG A 129 -12.72 -18.76 -2.81
N ASP A 130 -12.63 -19.12 -1.55
CA ASP A 130 -12.78 -18.20 -0.42
C ASP A 130 -11.56 -17.26 -0.24
N PHE A 131 -10.61 -17.28 -1.15
CA PHE A 131 -9.50 -16.32 -1.18
C PHE A 131 -9.97 -14.89 -1.51
N TYR A 132 -11.10 -14.76 -2.20
CA TYR A 132 -11.75 -13.49 -2.55
C TYR A 132 -13.17 -13.44 -2.01
N VAL A 133 -13.76 -12.26 -1.99
CA VAL A 133 -15.11 -12.03 -1.49
C VAL A 133 -16.13 -12.29 -2.61
N TRP A 134 -17.01 -13.27 -2.43
CA TRP A 134 -18.00 -13.68 -3.41
C TRP A 134 -19.42 -13.60 -2.87
N SER A 135 -20.40 -13.42 -3.78
CA SER A 135 -21.82 -13.45 -3.46
C SER A 135 -22.64 -13.96 -4.65
N ASP A 136 -23.78 -14.60 -4.37
CA ASP A 136 -24.77 -14.98 -5.39
C ASP A 136 -25.61 -13.78 -5.86
N THR A 137 -25.54 -12.65 -5.16
CA THR A 137 -26.28 -11.43 -5.44
C THR A 137 -25.41 -10.19 -5.27
N PRO A 138 -25.62 -9.13 -6.09
CA PRO A 138 -24.92 -7.86 -5.91
C PRO A 138 -25.56 -6.95 -4.84
N ALA A 139 -26.48 -7.48 -4.03
CA ALA A 139 -27.25 -6.68 -3.07
C ALA A 139 -26.61 -6.62 -1.66
N ARG A 140 -25.50 -7.32 -1.43
CA ARG A 140 -24.80 -7.29 -0.15
C ARG A 140 -24.04 -5.97 0.06
N TYR A 141 -23.88 -5.58 1.29
CA TYR A 141 -23.14 -4.37 1.74
C TYR A 141 -23.66 -3.08 1.08
N PRO A 142 -24.97 -2.80 1.09
CA PRO A 142 -25.58 -1.67 0.39
C PRO A 142 -25.13 -0.31 0.96
N GLU A 143 -24.66 -0.25 2.21
CA GLU A 143 -24.16 0.95 2.86
C GLU A 143 -22.74 1.32 2.41
N ALA A 144 -22.02 0.39 1.79
CA ALA A 144 -20.68 0.64 1.28
C ALA A 144 -20.70 1.56 0.06
N ARG A 145 -20.12 2.73 0.18
CA ARG A 145 -20.05 3.69 -0.93
C ARG A 145 -19.23 3.14 -2.10
N ILE A 146 -19.57 3.55 -3.31
CA ILE A 146 -18.72 3.35 -4.49
C ILE A 146 -17.66 4.47 -4.48
N ILE A 147 -16.38 4.10 -4.51
CA ILE A 147 -15.28 5.08 -4.44
C ILE A 147 -15.12 5.78 -5.79
N PHE A 148 -15.02 5.05 -6.88
CA PHE A 148 -14.81 5.59 -8.23
C PHE A 148 -16.11 5.72 -9.01
N LYS A 149 -17.04 6.56 -8.56
CA LYS A 149 -18.39 6.74 -9.13
C LYS A 149 -18.43 7.14 -10.61
N ASP A 150 -17.33 7.72 -11.11
CA ASP A 150 -17.23 8.12 -12.52
C ASP A 150 -16.96 6.94 -13.44
N PHE A 151 -16.52 5.80 -12.89
CA PHE A 151 -16.12 4.61 -13.63
C PHE A 151 -16.92 3.37 -13.24
N GLU A 152 -17.33 3.26 -11.98
CA GLU A 152 -17.99 2.09 -11.43
C GLU A 152 -19.43 2.41 -11.00
N HIS A 153 -20.35 1.47 -11.23
CA HIS A 153 -21.78 1.60 -10.88
C HIS A 153 -22.18 0.68 -9.72
N SER A 154 -21.28 -0.24 -9.32
CA SER A 154 -21.47 -1.22 -8.27
C SER A 154 -20.12 -1.59 -7.68
N ASN A 155 -20.08 -2.01 -6.40
CA ASN A 155 -18.92 -2.69 -5.82
C ASN A 155 -18.92 -4.21 -6.12
N TRP A 156 -19.84 -4.68 -6.95
CA TRP A 156 -19.97 -6.08 -7.33
C TRP A 156 -19.93 -6.26 -8.85
N THR A 157 -19.11 -7.19 -9.32
CA THR A 157 -19.02 -7.57 -10.73
C THR A 157 -19.29 -9.07 -10.90
N TYR A 158 -20.16 -9.42 -11.86
CA TYR A 158 -20.47 -10.82 -12.15
C TYR A 158 -19.34 -11.49 -12.93
N ASP A 159 -18.84 -12.61 -12.41
CA ASP A 159 -17.87 -13.47 -13.08
C ASP A 159 -18.55 -14.66 -13.74
N PRO A 160 -18.52 -14.76 -15.09
CA PRO A 160 -19.19 -15.84 -15.80
C PRO A 160 -18.53 -17.22 -15.61
N ILE A 161 -17.25 -17.26 -15.20
CA ILE A 161 -16.54 -18.51 -14.91
C ILE A 161 -16.93 -19.02 -13.52
N ALA A 162 -16.85 -18.16 -12.53
CA ALA A 162 -17.25 -18.46 -11.16
C ALA A 162 -18.76 -18.61 -11.02
N LYS A 163 -19.56 -17.98 -11.91
CA LYS A 163 -21.02 -17.85 -11.87
C LYS A 163 -21.51 -17.20 -10.58
N GLN A 164 -20.74 -16.28 -10.06
CA GLN A 164 -21.01 -15.48 -8.86
C GLN A 164 -20.54 -14.06 -9.09
N TYR A 165 -20.94 -13.15 -8.21
CA TYR A 165 -20.41 -11.80 -8.13
C TYR A 165 -19.19 -11.81 -7.21
N PHE A 166 -18.11 -11.13 -7.61
CA PHE A 166 -17.00 -10.81 -6.73
C PHE A 166 -17.07 -9.36 -6.28
N TRP A 167 -16.63 -9.12 -5.07
CA TRP A 167 -16.51 -7.78 -4.50
C TRP A 167 -15.25 -7.08 -4.99
N HIS A 168 -15.37 -5.78 -5.23
CA HIS A 168 -14.25 -4.87 -5.48
C HIS A 168 -14.58 -3.50 -4.90
N ARG A 169 -13.71 -2.99 -4.07
CA ARG A 169 -13.90 -1.67 -3.46
C ARG A 169 -13.54 -0.55 -4.43
N PHE A 170 -12.60 -0.82 -5.32
CA PHE A 170 -12.07 0.08 -6.33
C PHE A 170 -12.59 -0.31 -7.72
N TYR A 171 -11.70 -0.55 -8.68
CA TYR A 171 -12.12 -0.91 -10.04
C TYR A 171 -12.58 -2.36 -10.14
N SER A 172 -13.46 -2.62 -11.11
CA SER A 172 -13.97 -3.97 -11.42
C SER A 172 -12.91 -4.98 -11.88
N HIS A 173 -11.69 -4.53 -12.17
CA HIS A 173 -10.54 -5.38 -12.45
C HIS A 173 -9.61 -5.58 -11.23
N GLN A 174 -10.03 -5.13 -10.06
CA GLN A 174 -9.31 -5.24 -8.79
C GLN A 174 -10.16 -5.98 -7.74
N PRO A 175 -10.32 -7.32 -7.86
CA PRO A 175 -11.09 -8.10 -6.90
C PRO A 175 -10.45 -8.04 -5.51
N ASP A 176 -11.27 -7.84 -4.48
CA ASP A 176 -10.82 -7.73 -3.09
C ASP A 176 -10.56 -9.10 -2.47
N LEU A 177 -9.47 -9.17 -1.72
CA LEU A 177 -9.08 -10.33 -0.94
C LEU A 177 -10.02 -10.53 0.26
N ASN A 178 -10.31 -11.77 0.59
CA ASN A 178 -11.18 -12.11 1.72
C ASN A 178 -10.38 -12.23 3.03
N PHE A 179 -10.32 -11.17 3.80
CA PHE A 179 -9.61 -11.16 5.09
C PHE A 179 -10.29 -11.98 6.21
N GLU A 180 -11.49 -12.55 5.98
CA GLU A 180 -12.02 -13.57 6.86
C GLU A 180 -11.27 -14.90 6.71
N ASN A 181 -10.54 -15.09 5.62
CA ASN A 181 -9.81 -16.31 5.34
C ASN A 181 -8.38 -16.25 5.89
N PRO A 182 -8.01 -17.09 6.89
CA PRO A 182 -6.64 -17.10 7.42
C PRO A 182 -5.55 -17.41 6.38
N ALA A 183 -5.91 -18.07 5.27
CA ALA A 183 -4.96 -18.34 4.19
C ALA A 183 -4.56 -17.05 3.45
N VAL A 184 -5.45 -16.05 3.39
CA VAL A 184 -5.11 -14.71 2.88
C VAL A 184 -4.10 -14.04 3.80
N HIS A 185 -4.31 -14.08 5.12
CA HIS A 185 -3.36 -13.55 6.10
C HIS A 185 -1.97 -14.17 5.94
N ALA A 186 -1.91 -15.51 5.79
CA ALA A 186 -0.64 -16.22 5.59
C ALA A 186 0.05 -15.78 4.29
N ALA A 187 -0.70 -15.68 3.18
CA ALA A 187 -0.16 -15.24 1.90
C ALA A 187 0.35 -13.79 1.93
N VAL A 188 -0.35 -12.88 2.63
CA VAL A 188 0.11 -11.51 2.83
C VAL A 188 1.40 -11.46 3.65
N LEU A 189 1.52 -12.28 4.71
CA LEU A 189 2.75 -12.37 5.49
C LEU A 189 3.92 -12.91 4.67
N GLU A 190 3.69 -13.88 3.77
CA GLU A 190 4.73 -14.37 2.85
C GLU A 190 5.22 -13.28 1.91
N VAL A 191 4.32 -12.45 1.37
CA VAL A 191 4.69 -11.30 0.53
C VAL A 191 5.50 -10.28 1.34
N LEU A 192 5.03 -9.94 2.53
CA LEU A 192 5.70 -9.01 3.43
C LEU A 192 7.12 -9.49 3.77
N ASP A 193 7.24 -10.75 4.21
CA ASP A 193 8.53 -11.34 4.57
C ASP A 193 9.48 -11.36 3.38
N PHE A 194 9.01 -11.66 2.16
CA PHE A 194 9.82 -11.66 0.95
C PHE A 194 10.54 -10.32 0.72
N TRP A 195 9.83 -9.19 0.87
CA TRP A 195 10.42 -7.86 0.68
C TRP A 195 11.26 -7.41 1.85
N LEU A 196 10.84 -7.69 3.09
CA LEU A 196 11.61 -7.34 4.28
C LEU A 196 12.90 -8.17 4.42
N ASP A 197 12.88 -9.45 4.07
CA ASP A 197 14.07 -10.32 4.04
C ASP A 197 15.10 -9.84 2.99
N MET A 198 14.63 -9.24 1.90
CA MET A 198 15.50 -8.62 0.88
C MET A 198 16.17 -7.35 1.39
N GLY A 199 15.62 -6.72 2.43
CA GLY A 199 16.20 -5.54 3.08
C GLY A 199 15.40 -4.25 2.95
N VAL A 200 14.19 -4.28 2.37
CA VAL A 200 13.30 -3.11 2.31
C VAL A 200 13.06 -2.56 3.72
N ASP A 201 13.17 -1.25 3.90
CA ASP A 201 13.11 -0.59 5.22
C ASP A 201 11.69 -0.29 5.70
N GLY A 202 10.76 -0.10 4.77
CA GLY A 202 9.37 0.20 5.10
C GLY A 202 8.41 -0.28 4.04
N LEU A 203 7.16 -0.51 4.46
CA LEU A 203 6.06 -0.88 3.59
C LEU A 203 4.93 0.14 3.75
N ARG A 204 4.47 0.70 2.62
CA ARG A 204 3.27 1.53 2.61
C ARG A 204 2.08 0.62 2.34
N LEU A 205 1.16 0.57 3.30
CA LEU A 205 -0.07 -0.21 3.23
C LEU A 205 -1.13 0.59 2.48
N ASP A 206 -1.43 0.15 1.26
CA ASP A 206 -2.47 0.75 0.43
C ASP A 206 -3.85 0.41 0.97
N ALA A 207 -4.75 1.40 0.98
CA ALA A 207 -6.18 1.21 1.16
C ALA A 207 -6.60 0.42 2.42
N VAL A 208 -5.86 0.55 3.53
CA VAL A 208 -6.10 -0.22 4.76
C VAL A 208 -7.48 -0.08 5.39
N PRO A 209 -8.26 1.00 5.23
CA PRO A 209 -9.60 1.09 5.78
C PRO A 209 -10.60 0.04 5.25
N TYR A 210 -10.31 -0.61 4.12
CA TYR A 210 -11.28 -1.37 3.34
C TYR A 210 -11.11 -2.89 3.39
N LEU A 211 -10.27 -3.42 4.29
CA LEU A 211 -9.86 -4.83 4.32
C LEU A 211 -10.99 -5.82 4.66
N TYR A 212 -12.05 -5.37 5.31
CA TYR A 212 -13.14 -6.23 5.77
C TYR A 212 -14.50 -5.70 5.35
N GLU A 213 -15.45 -6.62 5.08
CA GLU A 213 -16.83 -6.33 4.78
C GLU A 213 -17.75 -6.84 5.88
N ARG A 214 -18.75 -6.03 6.29
CA ARG A 214 -19.80 -6.37 7.25
C ARG A 214 -21.14 -5.83 6.83
N GLU A 215 -22.17 -6.69 6.87
CA GLU A 215 -23.55 -6.24 6.68
C GLU A 215 -23.93 -5.17 7.71
N GLY A 216 -24.66 -4.16 7.26
CA GLY A 216 -25.10 -3.05 8.11
C GLY A 216 -24.00 -2.05 8.47
N THR A 217 -22.86 -2.10 7.77
CA THR A 217 -21.78 -1.13 7.91
C THR A 217 -21.37 -0.54 6.56
N ASN A 218 -20.61 0.54 6.57
CA ASN A 218 -20.01 1.11 5.36
C ASN A 218 -18.78 0.33 4.85
N CYS A 219 -18.39 -0.77 5.52
CA CYS A 219 -17.19 -1.56 5.23
C CYS A 219 -15.90 -0.72 5.25
N GLU A 220 -15.79 0.20 6.19
CA GLU A 220 -14.60 1.06 6.38
C GLU A 220 -14.23 1.13 7.86
N ASN A 221 -12.93 1.11 8.17
CA ASN A 221 -12.39 1.26 9.52
C ASN A 221 -12.97 0.27 10.55
N LEU A 222 -13.21 -0.96 10.14
CA LEU A 222 -13.81 -1.96 11.03
C LEU A 222 -12.81 -2.41 12.13
N PRO A 223 -13.30 -2.82 13.30
CA PRO A 223 -12.44 -3.31 14.38
C PRO A 223 -11.53 -4.47 13.96
N GLU A 224 -11.99 -5.29 13.03
CA GLU A 224 -11.23 -6.42 12.47
C GLU A 224 -10.00 -5.93 11.69
N THR A 225 -10.11 -4.81 10.99
CA THR A 225 -8.97 -4.17 10.31
C THR A 225 -7.88 -3.79 11.32
N HIS A 226 -8.25 -3.14 12.41
CA HIS A 226 -7.30 -2.78 13.48
C HIS A 226 -6.69 -4.01 14.16
N ALA A 227 -7.49 -5.06 14.41
CA ALA A 227 -6.98 -6.31 14.96
C ALA A 227 -5.96 -6.98 14.02
N TYR A 228 -6.21 -6.93 12.71
CA TYR A 228 -5.28 -7.45 11.71
C TYR A 228 -3.99 -6.63 11.66
N LEU A 229 -4.06 -5.30 11.67
CA LEU A 229 -2.89 -4.41 11.69
C LEU A 229 -2.00 -4.65 12.92
N LYS A 230 -2.59 -4.87 14.09
CA LYS A 230 -1.85 -5.27 15.31
C LYS A 230 -1.13 -6.60 15.13
N SER A 231 -1.78 -7.58 14.49
CA SER A 231 -1.16 -8.86 14.18
C SER A 231 0.02 -8.71 13.21
N LEU A 232 -0.14 -7.89 12.18
CA LEU A 232 0.89 -7.58 11.19
C LEU A 232 2.08 -6.88 11.85
N ARG A 233 1.82 -5.85 12.67
CA ARG A 233 2.84 -5.12 13.43
C ARG A 233 3.62 -6.06 14.36
N LYS A 234 2.92 -6.90 15.12
CA LYS A 234 3.54 -7.89 16.01
C LYS A 234 4.45 -8.86 15.25
N HIS A 235 4.04 -9.30 14.06
CA HIS A 235 4.86 -10.17 13.23
C HIS A 235 6.17 -9.48 12.85
N ILE A 236 6.11 -8.24 12.38
CA ILE A 236 7.28 -7.45 11.99
C ILE A 236 8.20 -7.23 13.18
N ASP A 237 7.70 -6.75 14.31
CA ASP A 237 8.52 -6.43 15.49
C ASP A 237 9.21 -7.67 16.07
N SER A 238 8.61 -8.85 15.90
CA SER A 238 9.19 -10.11 16.38
C SER A 238 10.34 -10.64 15.52
N ARG A 239 10.43 -10.24 14.23
CA ARG A 239 11.36 -10.80 13.25
C ARG A 239 12.38 -9.79 12.72
N TYR A 240 11.97 -8.53 12.64
CA TYR A 240 12.75 -7.50 11.96
C TYR A 240 13.08 -6.34 12.91
N ARG A 241 14.15 -5.61 12.59
CA ARG A 241 14.53 -4.37 13.27
C ARG A 241 14.52 -3.22 12.27
N ASN A 242 14.24 -2.02 12.78
CA ASN A 242 14.25 -0.80 11.97
C ASN A 242 13.35 -0.87 10.73
N ARG A 243 12.21 -1.52 10.84
CA ARG A 243 11.19 -1.59 9.78
C ARG A 243 10.01 -0.69 10.13
N MET A 244 9.37 -0.14 9.13
CA MET A 244 8.28 0.79 9.30
C MET A 244 7.06 0.37 8.46
N LEU A 245 5.87 0.54 9.03
CA LEU A 245 4.59 0.48 8.32
C LEU A 245 4.01 1.87 8.21
N LEU A 246 3.70 2.30 6.99
CA LEU A 246 3.00 3.54 6.68
C LEU A 246 1.59 3.21 6.20
N ALA A 247 0.57 3.60 6.95
CA ALA A 247 -0.81 3.39 6.55
C ALA A 247 -1.28 4.47 5.56
N GLU A 248 -2.04 4.04 4.53
CA GLU A 248 -2.89 4.95 3.79
C GLU A 248 -4.33 4.83 4.31
N ALA A 249 -4.65 5.67 5.28
CA ALA A 249 -6.00 5.84 5.77
C ALA A 249 -6.44 7.29 5.49
N ASN A 250 -7.11 7.50 4.34
CA ASN A 250 -7.61 8.82 3.94
C ASN A 250 -8.87 9.17 4.74
N GLN A 251 -8.67 9.58 5.97
CA GLN A 251 -9.69 9.86 6.97
C GLN A 251 -9.45 11.24 7.60
N TRP A 252 -10.42 11.74 8.38
CA TRP A 252 -10.19 12.88 9.23
C TRP A 252 -9.12 12.57 10.29
N PRO A 253 -8.45 13.60 10.87
CA PRO A 253 -7.32 13.36 11.78
C PRO A 253 -7.65 12.44 12.96
N GLU A 254 -8.85 12.51 13.51
CA GLU A 254 -9.30 11.66 14.62
C GLU A 254 -9.34 10.18 14.24
N ASP A 255 -9.92 9.86 13.06
CA ASP A 255 -10.03 8.49 12.56
C ASP A 255 -8.67 8.00 12.05
N ALA A 256 -7.88 8.89 11.43
CA ALA A 256 -6.52 8.57 10.99
C ALA A 256 -5.60 8.23 12.16
N ALA A 257 -5.76 8.87 13.32
CA ALA A 257 -4.99 8.59 14.53
C ALA A 257 -5.25 7.19 15.08
N ALA A 258 -6.41 6.59 14.82
CA ALA A 258 -6.72 5.22 15.26
C ALA A 258 -5.76 4.18 14.67
N TYR A 259 -5.16 4.45 13.48
CA TYR A 259 -4.22 3.54 12.82
C TYR A 259 -2.83 3.44 13.47
N PHE A 260 -2.57 4.25 14.49
CA PHE A 260 -1.40 4.06 15.37
C PHE A 260 -1.69 3.05 16.50
N GLY A 261 -2.97 2.77 16.79
CA GLY A 261 -3.38 1.99 17.95
C GLY A 261 -2.85 2.59 19.25
N ASN A 262 -2.27 1.76 20.11
CA ASN A 262 -1.48 2.16 21.28
C ASN A 262 0.04 2.12 21.02
N GLY A 263 0.46 2.43 19.78
CA GLY A 263 1.82 2.18 19.32
C GLY A 263 2.03 0.75 18.79
N ASP A 264 0.95 0.00 18.57
CA ASP A 264 0.95 -1.41 18.22
C ASP A 264 0.30 -1.72 16.84
N GLU A 265 0.01 -0.68 16.06
CA GLU A 265 -0.46 -0.80 14.67
C GLU A 265 0.58 -0.21 13.70
N CYS A 266 0.24 0.81 12.91
CA CYS A 266 1.19 1.40 11.98
C CYS A 266 2.11 2.41 12.66
N HIS A 267 3.32 2.55 12.15
CA HIS A 267 4.31 3.52 12.66
C HIS A 267 4.02 4.93 12.17
N MET A 268 3.46 5.04 10.96
CA MET A 268 3.10 6.29 10.31
C MET A 268 1.72 6.19 9.66
N ASN A 269 1.07 7.32 9.51
CA ASN A 269 -0.11 7.48 8.65
C ASN A 269 -0.02 8.81 7.90
N PHE A 270 -0.57 8.88 6.69
CA PHE A 270 -0.66 10.12 5.96
C PHE A 270 -1.63 11.10 6.63
N HIS A 271 -1.20 12.34 6.78
CA HIS A 271 -2.06 13.43 7.21
C HIS A 271 -2.70 14.12 6.00
N PHE A 272 -3.64 13.45 5.33
CA PHE A 272 -4.27 13.94 4.11
C PHE A 272 -4.88 15.35 4.23
N PRO A 273 -5.56 15.72 5.34
CA PRO A 273 -6.14 17.05 5.47
C PRO A 273 -5.12 18.20 5.51
N LEU A 274 -3.85 17.94 5.87
CA LEU A 274 -2.84 18.99 5.99
C LEU A 274 -2.45 19.58 4.62
N MET A 275 -2.28 18.74 3.59
CA MET A 275 -1.77 19.19 2.30
C MET A 275 -2.70 20.23 1.63
N PRO A 276 -4.01 20.04 1.52
CA PRO A 276 -4.89 21.08 0.99
C PRO A 276 -4.89 22.35 1.86
N ARG A 277 -4.65 22.25 3.17
CA ARG A 277 -4.54 23.43 4.05
C ARG A 277 -3.26 24.22 3.79
N LEU A 278 -2.16 23.55 3.44
CA LEU A 278 -0.93 24.23 3.00
C LEU A 278 -1.18 25.04 1.73
N PHE A 279 -1.85 24.48 0.72
CA PHE A 279 -2.22 25.20 -0.50
C PHE A 279 -3.19 26.35 -0.22
N MET A 280 -4.21 26.13 0.64
CA MET A 280 -5.14 27.20 1.05
C MET A 280 -4.40 28.37 1.69
N SER A 281 -3.46 28.09 2.61
CA SER A 281 -2.69 29.12 3.29
C SER A 281 -1.88 29.97 2.32
N LEU A 282 -1.27 29.36 1.31
CA LEU A 282 -0.55 30.07 0.26
C LEU A 282 -1.49 30.92 -0.61
N GLN A 283 -2.64 30.37 -1.03
CA GLN A 283 -3.61 31.08 -1.85
C GLN A 283 -4.30 32.24 -1.14
N MET A 284 -4.58 32.08 0.15
CA MET A 284 -5.25 33.09 0.96
C MET A 284 -4.29 34.08 1.63
N GLU A 285 -2.97 33.85 1.53
CA GLU A 285 -1.94 34.56 2.28
C GLU A 285 -2.22 34.58 3.80
N ASP A 286 -2.78 33.47 4.31
CA ASP A 286 -3.21 33.30 5.69
C ASP A 286 -2.75 31.95 6.26
N ARG A 287 -2.13 31.96 7.45
CA ARG A 287 -1.67 30.78 8.14
C ARG A 287 -2.78 29.97 8.84
N PHE A 288 -3.95 30.55 9.00
CA PHE A 288 -5.04 30.00 9.81
C PHE A 288 -5.46 28.59 9.39
N PRO A 289 -5.56 28.23 8.07
CA PRO A 289 -5.92 26.88 7.67
C PRO A 289 -4.95 25.79 8.17
N ILE A 290 -3.65 26.11 8.29
CA ILE A 290 -2.66 25.17 8.83
C ILE A 290 -2.84 25.02 10.35
N ILE A 291 -2.99 26.14 11.06
CA ILE A 291 -3.17 26.13 12.51
C ILE A 291 -4.44 25.34 12.87
N ASP A 292 -5.54 25.62 12.20
CA ASP A 292 -6.84 24.99 12.41
C ASP A 292 -6.76 23.45 12.28
N ILE A 293 -6.12 22.94 11.23
CA ILE A 293 -6.01 21.49 11.03
C ILE A 293 -5.03 20.81 12.00
N LEU A 294 -3.99 21.52 12.43
CA LEU A 294 -3.06 21.00 13.44
C LEU A 294 -3.72 20.93 14.81
N ASP A 295 -4.54 21.94 15.18
CA ASP A 295 -5.29 21.95 16.43
C ASP A 295 -6.36 20.83 16.49
N GLN A 296 -6.86 20.40 15.33
CA GLN A 296 -7.79 19.25 15.20
C GLN A 296 -7.08 17.90 15.19
N THR A 297 -5.75 17.88 15.12
CA THR A 297 -4.98 16.62 15.05
C THR A 297 -4.76 16.09 16.47
N PRO A 298 -5.25 14.86 16.78
CA PRO A 298 -5.06 14.28 18.10
C PRO A 298 -3.59 14.00 18.41
N THR A 299 -3.27 13.91 19.69
CA THR A 299 -1.97 13.37 20.12
C THR A 299 -1.88 11.89 19.76
N ILE A 300 -0.83 11.51 19.06
CA ILE A 300 -0.53 10.11 18.71
C ILE A 300 0.44 9.50 19.73
N PRO A 301 0.47 8.16 19.87
CA PRO A 301 1.44 7.50 20.74
C PRO A 301 2.89 7.83 20.35
N GLU A 302 3.76 7.92 21.35
CA GLU A 302 5.20 7.93 21.13
C GLU A 302 5.65 6.48 20.83
N ASN A 303 5.92 6.19 19.59
CA ASN A 303 6.36 4.85 19.15
C ASN A 303 7.86 4.76 19.17
#